data_188341f985aaefbcec2e839ebaa714ed
#
_entry.id   188341f985aaefbcec2e839ebaa714ed
#
_cell.length_a   1.000
_cell.length_b   1.000
_cell.length_c   1.000
_cell.angle_alpha   90.00
_cell.angle_beta   90.00
_cell.angle_gamma   90.00
#
_symmetry.space_group_name_H-M   'P 1'
#
loop_
_entity.id
_entity.type
_entity.pdbx_description
1 polymer ?
#
loop_
_entity_poly.entity_id
_entity_poly.type
_entity_poly.pdbx_seq_one_letter_code
_entity_poly.pdbx_strand_id
1 'polypeptide(L)' 'MAILTQIPIGTKFKVKKTGEIITLIEIRNFPTRYKTINDDGKVEYYKTFEVEILKSITEDD' A
#
# COMPACT_ATOMS: atom_id res chain seq x y z
N MET A 1 19.19 3.21 -8.74
CA MET A 1 18.88 2.96 -8.34
C MET A 1 18.10 3.08 -7.60
N ALA A 2 17.66 2.89 -7.35
CA ALA A 2 16.80 2.69 -6.89
C ALA A 2 16.57 2.80 -5.63
N ILE A 3 15.88 3.13 -5.15
CA ILE A 3 15.64 3.28 -4.02
C ILE A 3 14.72 2.73 -3.56
N LEU A 4 14.66 2.07 -3.40
CA LEU A 4 14.00 1.36 -2.93
C LEU A 4 12.95 1.49 -2.26
N THR A 5 12.54 1.61 -1.61
CA THR A 5 11.45 1.61 -0.84
C THR A 5 10.50 2.65 -1.13
N GLN A 6 10.57 3.32 -2.17
CA GLN A 6 9.61 4.31 -2.51
C GLN A 6 8.49 3.64 -3.26
N ILE A 7 7.34 3.57 -2.66
CA ILE A 7 6.17 2.96 -3.27
C ILE A 7 5.26 4.10 -3.70
N PRO A 8 4.88 4.19 -4.97
CA PRO A 8 4.08 5.31 -5.44
C PRO A 8 2.69 5.35 -4.78
N ILE A 9 2.22 6.54 -4.54
CA ILE A 9 0.86 6.71 -4.05
C ILE A 9 -0.07 6.20 -5.15
N GLY A 10 -1.08 5.50 -4.76
CA GLY A 10 -2.00 4.88 -5.72
C GLY A 10 -1.72 3.41 -5.93
N THR A 11 -0.63 2.91 -5.34
CA THR A 11 -0.30 1.50 -5.45
C THR A 11 -1.37 0.67 -4.75
N LYS A 12 -1.76 -0.44 -5.34
CA LYS A 12 -2.75 -1.31 -4.74
C LYS A 12 -2.08 -2.32 -3.83
N PHE A 13 -2.68 -2.53 -2.70
CA PHE A 13 -2.20 -3.52 -1.74
C PHE A 13 -3.30 -4.53 -1.47
N LYS A 14 -2.90 -5.70 -1.03
CA LYS A 14 -3.84 -6.72 -0.61
C LYS A 14 -3.58 -6.97 0.87
N VAL A 15 -4.60 -6.88 1.69
CA VAL A 15 -4.47 -7.13 3.12
C VAL A 15 -4.35 -8.62 3.31
N LYS A 16 -3.23 -9.08 3.86
CA LYS A 16 -2.98 -10.50 3.99
C LYS A 16 -4.02 -11.22 4.82
N LYS A 17 -4.50 -10.57 5.84
CA LYS A 17 -5.44 -11.19 6.74
C LYS A 17 -6.81 -11.39 6.13
N THR A 18 -7.28 -10.45 5.36
CA THR A 18 -8.64 -10.51 4.84
C THR A 18 -8.73 -10.68 3.33
N GLY A 19 -7.64 -10.37 2.63
CA GLY A 19 -7.66 -10.43 1.17
C GLY A 19 -8.27 -9.19 0.55
N GLU A 20 -8.58 -8.20 1.35
CA GLU A 20 -9.18 -6.98 0.84
C GLU A 20 -8.18 -6.18 0.02
N ILE A 21 -8.64 -5.54 -1.05
CA ILE A 21 -7.78 -4.72 -1.88
C ILE A 21 -7.96 -3.27 -1.47
N ILE A 22 -6.85 -2.62 -1.23
CA ILE A 22 -6.86 -1.24 -0.76
C ILE A 22 -5.86 -0.44 -1.58
N THR A 23 -5.95 0.88 -1.48
CA THR A 23 -5.09 1.75 -2.26
C THR A 23 -4.25 2.61 -1.31
N LEU A 24 -2.97 2.70 -1.59
CA LEU A 24 -2.07 3.51 -0.78
C LEU A 24 -2.31 4.98 -1.07
N ILE A 25 -2.51 5.78 -0.02
CA ILE A 25 -2.68 7.21 -0.19
C ILE A 25 -1.59 8.02 0.50
N GLU A 26 -0.86 7.39 1.41
CA GLU A 26 0.21 8.10 2.08
C GLU A 26 1.09 7.11 2.82
N ILE A 27 2.37 7.42 2.96
CA ILE A 27 3.28 6.60 3.76
C ILE A 27 3.71 7.46 4.93
N ARG A 28 3.53 6.94 6.13
CA ARG A 28 3.94 7.64 7.33
C ARG A 28 5.17 6.92 7.90
N ASN A 29 6.06 7.69 8.47
CA ASN A 29 7.28 7.12 9.02
C ASN A 29 7.30 7.24 10.53
N PHE A 30 8.18 6.52 11.17
CA PHE A 30 8.49 6.57 12.60
C PHE A 30 7.28 6.27 13.48
N PRO A 31 6.75 5.08 13.44
CA PRO A 31 7.18 3.96 12.62
C PRO A 31 6.49 4.00 11.26
N THR A 32 7.00 3.21 10.36
CA THR A 32 6.46 3.18 9.02
C THR A 32 5.08 2.56 9.01
N ARG A 33 4.13 3.26 8.44
CA ARG A 33 2.78 2.78 8.31
C ARG A 33 2.26 3.22 6.95
N TYR A 34 1.43 2.39 6.36
CA TYR A 34 0.81 2.73 5.08
C TYR A 34 -0.60 3.21 5.37
N LYS A 35 -0.90 4.42 4.94
CA LYS A 35 -2.24 4.96 5.08
C LYS A 35 -2.96 4.60 3.81
N THR A 36 -4.04 3.87 3.91
CA THR A 36 -4.72 3.33 2.75
C THR A 36 -6.22 3.61 2.81
N ILE A 37 -6.86 3.48 1.67
CA ILE A 37 -8.29 3.67 1.61
C ILE A 37 -8.90 2.48 0.88
N ASN A 38 -10.03 1.99 1.33
CA ASN A 38 -10.67 0.86 0.70
C ASN A 38 -11.79 1.32 -0.20
N ASP A 39 -12.49 0.40 -0.82
CA ASP A 39 -13.57 0.75 -1.75
C ASP A 39 -14.72 1.50 -1.10
N ASP A 40 -14.87 1.36 0.17
CA ASP A 40 -15.94 2.05 0.87
C ASP A 40 -15.53 3.46 1.26
N GLY A 41 -14.31 3.84 0.96
CA GLY A 41 -13.80 5.14 1.33
C GLY A 41 -13.28 5.20 2.74
N LYS A 42 -13.10 4.06 3.39
CA LYS A 42 -12.64 4.05 4.75
C LYS A 42 -11.13 4.05 4.80
N VAL A 43 -10.56 4.94 5.60
CA VAL A 43 -9.12 5.07 5.72
C VAL A 43 -8.61 4.20 6.85
N GLU A 44 -7.56 3.43 6.58
CA GLU A 44 -6.96 2.57 7.58
C GLU A 44 -5.44 2.63 7.49
N TYR A 45 -4.77 2.33 8.59
CA TYR A 45 -3.33 2.30 8.62
C TYR A 45 -2.88 0.86 8.79
N TYR A 46 -1.88 0.45 8.03
CA TYR A 46 -1.35 -0.90 8.12
C TYR A 46 0.15 -0.87 8.27
N LYS A 47 0.69 -1.90 8.91
CA LYS A 47 2.12 -2.04 9.03
C LYS A 47 2.62 -2.65 7.74
N THR A 48 3.90 -2.49 7.46
CA THR A 48 4.45 -2.92 6.19
C THR A 48 4.25 -4.40 5.91
N PHE A 49 4.28 -5.23 6.95
CA PHE A 49 4.14 -6.65 6.74
C PHE A 49 2.69 -7.15 6.77
N GLU A 50 1.75 -6.26 6.99
CA GLU A 50 0.35 -6.66 7.01
C GLU A 50 -0.30 -6.65 5.65
N VAL A 51 0.37 -6.08 4.67
CA VAL A 51 -0.16 -5.98 3.32
C VAL A 51 0.86 -6.46 2.32
N GLU A 52 0.36 -6.79 1.15
CA GLU A 52 1.19 -7.29 0.10
C GLU A 52 1.01 -6.39 -1.10
N ILE A 53 2.10 -5.98 -1.73
CA ILE A 53 2.00 -5.10 -2.88
C ILE A 53 1.50 -5.88 -4.07
N LEU A 54 0.44 -5.40 -4.69
CA LEU A 54 -0.05 -6.03 -5.88
C LEU A 54 0.73 -5.45 -7.05
N LYS A 55 0.58 -6.02 -8.21
CA LYS A 55 1.31 -5.58 -9.35
C LYS A 55 1.08 -4.12 -9.59
N SER A 56 2.17 -3.43 -9.78
CA SER A 56 2.10 -2.01 -9.98
C SER A 56 1.57 -1.73 -11.36
N ILE A 57 0.91 -0.67 -11.51
CA ILE A 57 0.44 -0.32 -12.70
C ILE A 57 1.46 0.03 -13.64
N THR A 58 2.52 0.36 -13.22
CA THR A 58 3.46 0.69 -14.12
C THR A 58 4.10 -0.44 -14.68
N GLU A 59 4.23 -0.97 -14.74
CA GLU A 59 4.86 -1.81 -15.26
C GLU A 59 5.08 -2.20 -16.17
N ASP A 60 5.45 -2.23 -16.60
CA ASP A 60 5.60 -2.64 -17.44
C ASP A 60 6.17 -3.26 -17.85
N ASP A 61 6.38 -3.40 -17.94
CA ASP A 61 6.82 -3.98 -18.27
C ASP A 61 7.12 -4.33 -18.33
#